data_5c3ffbd7befaaf5a8f864b4403cd8c76
#
_entry.id   5c3ffbd7befaaf5a8f864b4403cd8c76
#
_cell.length_a   1.000
_cell.length_b   1.000
_cell.length_c   1.000
_cell.angle_alpha   90.00
_cell.angle_beta   90.00
_cell.angle_gamma   90.00
#
_symmetry.space_group_name_H-M   'P 1'
#
loop_
_entity.id
_entity.type
_entity.pdbx_description
1 polymer ?
#
loop_
_entity_poly.entity_id
_entity_poly.type
_entity_poly.pdbx_seq_one_letter_code
_entity_poly.pdbx_strand_id
1 'polypeptide(L)'
;MVIMKFGGTSVGKPERMHQVSQLITRNAEPTLVVLSALSGTTNALVEISTALASPNKQVAAEKIAVLEKQYRAFIIDLLKEESIRAKANEIITEHFEFLKITQKISLSDALNKDILAQGELMSTKLFSLYLEQEKIEHALLPALDFMQLDANDEPDLVVIEEKIKIVLAQHPTQKLFITQGYICRNSRAEVDNLKRGGSDYTASLIAAAVKASVCEIWTDIDGMHNNDPRVVDKTVAIEQLSFDEAAELAYFGAKILHPTCIWPAQQENIPVKLLNTMQPTAVGTVIKKEAGSVGVKAVAAKDNIIAIKIKSSRMLLAYGFLRKIFEVFEKYKTPIDMITTSEVAVSVTIDSDTHLNEIISELNNIASIEVEHNQTIVSIVGNEIAKTDAVLTKLFQAINEIPVTMVSYGGSPHNISLLIPSAHKVKTLQLINKGLFNL
;
A
#
# COMPACT_ATOMS: atom_id res chain seq x y z
N MET A 1 22.40 8.58 -0.31
CA MET A 1 21.31 8.92 -1.26
C MET A 1 20.00 8.85 -0.55
N VAL A 2 19.11 9.81 -0.78
CA VAL A 2 17.72 9.81 -0.26
C VAL A 2 16.79 9.30 -1.35
N ILE A 3 15.84 8.42 -0.99
CA ILE A 3 14.75 8.02 -1.88
C ILE A 3 13.49 8.74 -1.43
N MET A 4 12.82 9.44 -2.34
CA MET A 4 11.59 10.18 -2.05
C MET A 4 10.48 9.68 -2.97
N LYS A 5 9.38 9.17 -2.40
CA LYS A 5 8.23 8.76 -3.20
C LYS A 5 7.07 9.72 -3.01
N PHE A 6 6.45 10.13 -4.10
CA PHE A 6 5.25 10.96 -4.08
C PHE A 6 4.07 10.23 -4.70
N GLY A 7 2.96 10.14 -3.93
CA GLY A 7 1.72 9.51 -4.37
C GLY A 7 0.96 10.36 -5.40
N GLY A 8 -0.06 9.76 -6.02
CA GLY A 8 -0.90 10.45 -7.02
C GLY A 8 -1.57 11.71 -6.47
N THR A 9 -1.95 11.73 -5.20
CA THR A 9 -2.47 12.94 -4.53
C THR A 9 -1.44 14.05 -4.44
N SER A 10 -0.15 13.71 -4.28
CA SER A 10 0.95 14.66 -4.19
C SER A 10 1.35 15.28 -5.55
N VAL A 11 1.01 14.63 -6.67
CA VAL A 11 1.33 15.12 -8.03
C VAL A 11 0.09 15.41 -8.87
N GLY A 12 -1.11 15.22 -8.33
CA GLY A 12 -2.38 15.28 -9.07
C GLY A 12 -2.89 16.69 -9.42
N LYS A 13 -2.18 17.74 -9.02
CA LYS A 13 -2.47 19.13 -9.37
C LYS A 13 -1.17 19.88 -9.68
N PRO A 14 -1.18 20.86 -10.60
CA PRO A 14 0.01 21.67 -10.94
C PRO A 14 0.67 22.29 -9.71
N GLU A 15 -0.12 22.89 -8.80
CA GLU A 15 0.40 23.55 -7.59
C GLU A 15 1.12 22.55 -6.68
N ARG A 16 0.67 21.30 -6.67
CA ARG A 16 1.32 20.22 -5.89
C ARG A 16 2.64 19.79 -6.53
N MET A 17 2.72 19.72 -7.86
CA MET A 17 4.00 19.50 -8.55
C MET A 17 5.01 20.62 -8.25
N HIS A 18 4.55 21.88 -8.15
CA HIS A 18 5.40 23.00 -7.70
C HIS A 18 5.91 22.77 -6.27
N GLN A 19 5.05 22.29 -5.35
CA GLN A 19 5.48 21.98 -3.98
C GLN A 19 6.47 20.80 -3.96
N VAL A 20 6.23 19.76 -4.74
CA VAL A 20 7.14 18.61 -4.86
C VAL A 20 8.51 19.06 -5.36
N SER A 21 8.60 19.93 -6.38
CA SER A 21 9.89 20.43 -6.89
C SER A 21 10.68 21.18 -5.83
N GLN A 22 10.00 21.95 -4.96
CA GLN A 22 10.64 22.62 -3.83
C GLN A 22 11.14 21.65 -2.76
N LEU A 23 10.42 20.54 -2.54
CA LEU A 23 10.82 19.53 -1.55
C LEU A 23 12.07 18.76 -2.01
N ILE A 24 12.10 18.30 -3.26
CA ILE A 24 13.18 17.46 -3.79
C ILE A 24 14.49 18.22 -3.97
N THR A 25 14.45 19.54 -4.05
CA THR A 25 15.64 20.40 -4.19
C THR A 25 16.25 20.84 -2.86
N ARG A 26 15.63 20.49 -1.71
CA ARG A 26 16.14 20.87 -0.38
C ARG A 26 17.31 20.02 0.11
N ASN A 27 17.45 18.80 -0.41
CA ASN A 27 18.45 17.86 0.06
C ASN A 27 19.84 18.18 -0.50
N ALA A 28 20.86 18.15 0.35
CA ALA A 28 22.25 18.23 -0.07
C ALA A 28 22.76 16.89 -0.65
N GLU A 29 22.17 15.78 -0.21
CA GLU A 29 22.48 14.43 -0.71
C GLU A 29 21.86 14.18 -2.08
N PRO A 30 22.47 13.30 -2.90
CA PRO A 30 21.83 12.80 -4.11
C PRO A 30 20.45 12.23 -3.78
N THR A 31 19.45 12.59 -4.58
CA THR A 31 18.05 12.25 -4.35
C THR A 31 17.46 11.54 -5.56
N LEU A 32 16.80 10.40 -5.35
CA LEU A 32 16.03 9.72 -6.38
C LEU A 32 14.54 9.78 -6.01
N VAL A 33 13.76 10.33 -6.92
CA VAL A 33 12.33 10.61 -6.74
C VAL A 33 11.50 9.60 -7.53
N VAL A 34 10.64 8.87 -6.82
CA VAL A 34 9.69 7.92 -7.40
C VAL A 34 8.31 8.57 -7.46
N LEU A 35 7.75 8.71 -8.66
CA LEU A 35 6.44 9.32 -8.87
C LEU A 35 5.40 8.29 -9.28
N SER A 36 4.21 8.44 -8.72
CA SER A 36 2.99 7.75 -9.18
C SER A 36 2.35 8.49 -10.37
N ALA A 37 1.38 7.85 -11.01
CA ALA A 37 0.47 8.51 -11.94
C ALA A 37 -0.24 9.71 -11.28
N LEU A 38 -0.73 10.67 -12.08
CA LEU A 38 -1.59 11.75 -11.59
C LEU A 38 -2.85 11.17 -10.93
N SER A 39 -3.34 11.85 -9.89
CA SER A 39 -4.54 11.42 -9.16
C SER A 39 -5.71 11.08 -10.10
N GLY A 40 -6.30 9.91 -9.91
CA GLY A 40 -7.42 9.40 -10.72
C GLY A 40 -7.02 8.73 -12.04
N THR A 41 -5.79 8.92 -12.54
CA THR A 41 -5.36 8.34 -13.83
C THR A 41 -5.37 6.82 -13.81
N THR A 42 -4.83 6.19 -12.77
CA THR A 42 -4.80 4.72 -12.67
C THR A 42 -6.21 4.12 -12.72
N ASN A 43 -7.16 4.71 -12.00
CA ASN A 43 -8.56 4.28 -12.06
C ASN A 43 -9.16 4.46 -13.46
N ALA A 44 -8.92 5.60 -14.11
CA ALA A 44 -9.36 5.84 -15.47
C ALA A 44 -8.79 4.82 -16.47
N LEU A 45 -7.51 4.46 -16.34
CA LEU A 45 -6.88 3.43 -17.17
C LEU A 45 -7.44 2.03 -16.90
N VAL A 46 -7.75 1.68 -15.66
CA VAL A 46 -8.46 0.43 -15.31
C VAL A 46 -9.85 0.40 -15.96
N GLU A 47 -10.60 1.50 -15.88
CA GLU A 47 -11.92 1.61 -16.52
C GLU A 47 -11.84 1.53 -18.05
N ILE A 48 -10.82 2.15 -18.66
CA ILE A 48 -10.54 2.03 -20.10
C ILE A 48 -10.25 0.57 -20.46
N SER A 49 -9.38 -0.09 -19.73
CA SER A 49 -9.03 -1.50 -19.95
C SER A 49 -10.24 -2.42 -19.82
N THR A 50 -11.06 -2.21 -18.77
CA THR A 50 -12.32 -2.97 -18.58
C THR A 50 -13.28 -2.75 -19.75
N ALA A 51 -13.42 -1.51 -20.24
CA ALA A 51 -14.26 -1.19 -21.38
C ALA A 51 -13.72 -1.81 -22.68
N LEU A 52 -12.39 -1.93 -22.86
CA LEU A 52 -11.78 -2.59 -24.00
C LEU A 52 -12.02 -4.11 -24.01
N ALA A 53 -12.20 -4.73 -22.85
CA ALA A 53 -12.57 -6.15 -22.72
C ALA A 53 -14.05 -6.39 -23.11
N SER A 54 -14.89 -5.35 -23.10
CA SER A 54 -16.30 -5.46 -23.46
C SER A 54 -16.53 -5.43 -24.98
N PRO A 55 -17.65 -5.99 -25.49
CA PRO A 55 -18.01 -5.90 -26.90
C PRO A 55 -18.23 -4.44 -27.38
N ASN A 56 -18.67 -3.55 -26.50
CA ASN A 56 -18.89 -2.14 -26.82
C ASN A 56 -17.65 -1.30 -26.53
N LYS A 57 -16.75 -1.20 -27.51
CA LYS A 57 -15.52 -0.41 -27.41
C LYS A 57 -15.75 1.12 -27.49
N GLN A 58 -16.96 1.58 -27.79
CA GLN A 58 -17.29 3.02 -27.83
C GLN A 58 -17.07 3.68 -26.45
N VAL A 59 -17.43 2.98 -25.38
CA VAL A 59 -17.21 3.44 -24.01
C VAL A 59 -15.72 3.67 -23.71
N ALA A 60 -14.85 2.80 -24.21
CA ALA A 60 -13.41 2.98 -24.08
C ALA A 60 -12.93 4.24 -24.82
N ALA A 61 -13.43 4.49 -26.04
CA ALA A 61 -13.09 5.69 -26.81
C ALA A 61 -13.46 6.97 -26.06
N GLU A 62 -14.67 7.01 -25.49
CA GLU A 62 -15.16 8.17 -24.71
C GLU A 62 -14.29 8.42 -23.47
N LYS A 63 -13.95 7.35 -22.72
CA LYS A 63 -13.08 7.45 -21.54
C LYS A 63 -11.67 7.92 -21.90
N ILE A 64 -11.08 7.42 -23.01
CA ILE A 64 -9.79 7.88 -23.52
C ILE A 64 -9.84 9.36 -23.86
N ALA A 65 -10.89 9.83 -24.56
CA ALA A 65 -11.03 11.24 -24.92
C ALA A 65 -11.16 12.15 -23.67
N VAL A 66 -11.90 11.70 -22.65
CA VAL A 66 -12.04 12.44 -21.38
C VAL A 66 -10.68 12.56 -20.68
N LEU A 67 -9.95 11.45 -20.57
CA LEU A 67 -8.63 11.45 -19.93
C LEU A 67 -7.63 12.33 -20.70
N GLU A 68 -7.61 12.26 -22.04
CA GLU A 68 -6.78 13.12 -22.89
C GLU A 68 -7.06 14.60 -22.65
N LYS A 69 -8.34 14.99 -22.60
CA LYS A 69 -8.73 16.36 -22.30
C LYS A 69 -8.22 16.83 -20.93
N GLN A 70 -8.28 15.96 -19.92
CA GLN A 70 -7.76 16.27 -18.58
C GLN A 70 -6.26 16.51 -18.60
N TYR A 71 -5.49 15.66 -19.29
CA TYR A 71 -4.03 15.83 -19.41
C TYR A 71 -3.65 17.10 -20.17
N ARG A 72 -4.38 17.47 -21.25
CA ARG A 72 -4.12 18.71 -21.99
C ARG A 72 -4.43 19.95 -21.14
N ALA A 73 -5.49 19.94 -20.34
CA ALA A 73 -5.77 21.00 -19.39
C ALA A 73 -4.66 21.10 -18.32
N PHE A 74 -4.22 19.95 -17.77
CA PHE A 74 -3.14 19.88 -16.79
C PHE A 74 -1.83 20.47 -17.34
N ILE A 75 -1.49 20.22 -18.60
CA ILE A 75 -0.30 20.80 -19.28
C ILE A 75 -0.38 22.33 -19.32
N ILE A 76 -1.55 22.88 -19.67
CA ILE A 76 -1.76 24.35 -19.76
C ILE A 76 -1.52 25.00 -18.40
N ASP A 77 -2.03 24.37 -17.34
CA ASP A 77 -1.92 24.91 -15.99
C ASP A 77 -0.52 24.72 -15.39
N LEU A 78 0.17 23.60 -15.73
CA LEU A 78 1.49 23.28 -15.19
C LEU A 78 2.62 24.07 -15.88
N LEU A 79 2.60 24.16 -17.22
CA LEU A 79 3.70 24.65 -18.04
C LEU A 79 3.39 26.03 -18.61
N LYS A 80 4.29 26.99 -18.37
CA LYS A 80 4.15 28.38 -18.81
C LYS A 80 4.80 28.65 -20.17
N GLU A 81 5.96 28.01 -20.44
CA GLU A 81 6.72 28.20 -21.66
C GLU A 81 6.07 27.43 -22.83
N GLU A 82 5.83 28.13 -23.94
CA GLU A 82 5.15 27.57 -25.11
C GLU A 82 5.94 26.42 -25.75
N SER A 83 7.27 26.55 -25.81
CA SER A 83 8.17 25.49 -26.32
C SER A 83 8.08 24.21 -25.51
N ILE A 84 8.02 24.33 -24.19
CA ILE A 84 7.90 23.19 -23.28
C ILE A 84 6.49 22.58 -23.34
N ARG A 85 5.45 23.43 -23.44
CA ARG A 85 4.07 22.95 -23.69
C ARG A 85 3.93 22.19 -25.01
N ALA A 86 4.62 22.63 -26.06
CA ALA A 86 4.62 21.92 -27.34
C ALA A 86 5.21 20.51 -27.18
N LYS A 87 6.39 20.37 -26.55
CA LYS A 87 7.00 19.07 -26.22
C LYS A 87 6.07 18.18 -25.37
N ALA A 88 5.43 18.77 -24.35
CA ALA A 88 4.50 18.05 -23.50
C ALA A 88 3.30 17.52 -24.27
N ASN A 89 2.73 18.33 -25.15
CA ASN A 89 1.61 17.93 -26.00
C ASN A 89 1.98 16.83 -27.00
N GLU A 90 3.20 16.84 -27.54
CA GLU A 90 3.72 15.77 -28.41
C GLU A 90 3.80 14.45 -27.64
N ILE A 91 4.44 14.46 -26.47
CA ILE A 91 4.54 13.27 -25.60
C ILE A 91 3.15 12.72 -25.27
N ILE A 92 2.23 13.57 -24.85
CA ILE A 92 0.86 13.13 -24.50
C ILE A 92 0.13 12.60 -25.71
N THR A 93 0.33 13.18 -26.90
CA THR A 93 -0.25 12.66 -28.13
C THR A 93 0.22 11.23 -28.40
N GLU A 94 1.52 10.92 -28.29
CA GLU A 94 2.05 9.57 -28.48
C GLU A 94 1.37 8.55 -27.53
N HIS A 95 1.26 8.88 -26.23
CA HIS A 95 0.63 8.02 -25.25
C HIS A 95 -0.87 7.79 -25.53
N PHE A 96 -1.60 8.83 -25.93
CA PHE A 96 -3.01 8.70 -26.25
C PHE A 96 -3.26 8.03 -27.60
N GLU A 97 -2.37 8.19 -28.60
CA GLU A 97 -2.45 7.41 -29.85
C GLU A 97 -2.24 5.91 -29.56
N PHE A 98 -1.30 5.56 -28.67
CA PHE A 98 -1.18 4.18 -28.21
C PHE A 98 -2.50 3.68 -27.62
N LEU A 99 -3.13 4.41 -26.68
CA LEU A 99 -4.41 4.01 -26.09
C LEU A 99 -5.53 3.90 -27.14
N LYS A 100 -5.57 4.77 -28.15
CA LYS A 100 -6.53 4.69 -29.25
C LYS A 100 -6.32 3.47 -30.14
N ILE A 101 -5.06 3.08 -30.39
CA ILE A 101 -4.72 1.90 -31.19
C ILE A 101 -5.18 0.62 -30.47
N THR A 102 -5.13 0.56 -29.14
CA THR A 102 -5.56 -0.63 -28.37
C THR A 102 -7.02 -1.01 -28.59
N GLN A 103 -7.87 -0.06 -29.01
CA GLN A 103 -9.27 -0.34 -29.38
C GLN A 103 -9.40 -1.30 -30.57
N LYS A 104 -8.38 -1.39 -31.43
CA LYS A 104 -8.35 -2.24 -32.62
C LYS A 104 -7.75 -3.63 -32.38
N ILE A 105 -7.26 -3.86 -31.16
CA ILE A 105 -6.53 -5.07 -30.79
C ILE A 105 -7.34 -5.83 -29.74
N SER A 106 -7.20 -7.15 -29.68
CA SER A 106 -7.75 -7.95 -28.60
C SER A 106 -6.96 -7.71 -27.32
N LEU A 107 -7.66 -7.43 -26.22
CA LEU A 107 -7.02 -7.20 -24.93
C LEU A 107 -6.38 -8.52 -24.43
N SER A 108 -5.06 -8.51 -24.26
CA SER A 108 -4.30 -9.51 -23.53
C SER A 108 -3.91 -8.99 -22.14
N ASP A 109 -3.45 -9.89 -21.27
CA ASP A 109 -2.94 -9.47 -19.97
C ASP A 109 -1.72 -8.55 -20.09
N ALA A 110 -0.79 -8.85 -21.00
CA ALA A 110 0.35 -7.98 -21.29
C ALA A 110 -0.09 -6.60 -21.78
N LEU A 111 -1.03 -6.53 -22.74
CA LEU A 111 -1.56 -5.24 -23.20
C LEU A 111 -2.28 -4.46 -22.11
N ASN A 112 -2.98 -5.14 -21.20
CA ASN A 112 -3.59 -4.51 -20.03
C ASN A 112 -2.53 -3.84 -19.14
N LYS A 113 -1.41 -4.51 -18.89
CA LYS A 113 -0.31 -3.96 -18.10
C LYS A 113 0.36 -2.77 -18.79
N ASP A 114 0.54 -2.83 -20.12
CA ASP A 114 1.01 -1.70 -20.94
C ASP A 114 0.08 -0.47 -20.83
N ILE A 115 -1.24 -0.69 -20.86
CA ILE A 115 -2.24 0.39 -20.69
C ILE A 115 -2.09 1.02 -19.30
N LEU A 116 -2.01 0.20 -18.26
CA LEU A 116 -1.88 0.70 -16.88
C LEU A 116 -0.59 1.48 -16.65
N ALA A 117 0.50 1.10 -17.31
CA ALA A 117 1.80 1.77 -17.20
C ALA A 117 1.79 3.21 -17.74
N GLN A 118 0.84 3.55 -18.63
CA GLN A 118 0.81 4.88 -19.26
C GLN A 118 0.68 6.02 -18.22
N GLY A 119 0.03 5.76 -17.09
CA GLY A 119 -0.17 6.76 -16.04
C GLY A 119 1.15 7.29 -15.48
N GLU A 120 2.03 6.40 -15.06
CA GLU A 120 3.34 6.73 -14.49
C GLU A 120 4.30 7.28 -15.55
N LEU A 121 4.25 6.73 -16.76
CA LEU A 121 5.06 7.23 -17.88
C LEU A 121 4.70 8.67 -18.24
N MET A 122 3.42 9.01 -18.32
CA MET A 122 2.97 10.38 -18.61
C MET A 122 3.32 11.35 -17.47
N SER A 123 3.01 10.97 -16.21
CA SER A 123 3.22 11.87 -15.06
C SER A 123 4.69 12.25 -14.87
N THR A 124 5.61 11.28 -14.98
CA THR A 124 7.05 11.53 -14.80
C THR A 124 7.64 12.35 -15.93
N LYS A 125 7.23 12.13 -17.19
CA LYS A 125 7.64 12.94 -18.32
C LYS A 125 7.17 14.40 -18.17
N LEU A 126 5.92 14.62 -17.75
CA LEU A 126 5.40 15.97 -17.53
C LEU A 126 6.13 16.67 -16.37
N PHE A 127 6.43 15.95 -15.28
CA PHE A 127 7.19 16.51 -14.18
C PHE A 127 8.64 16.84 -14.59
N SER A 128 9.28 15.98 -15.39
CA SER A 128 10.60 16.24 -15.94
C SER A 128 10.62 17.51 -16.81
N LEU A 129 9.64 17.71 -17.68
CA LEU A 129 9.49 18.93 -18.47
C LEU A 129 9.25 20.18 -17.60
N TYR A 130 8.50 20.02 -16.51
CA TYR A 130 8.33 21.11 -15.55
C TYR A 130 9.66 21.47 -14.87
N LEU A 131 10.47 20.49 -14.48
CA LEU A 131 11.81 20.74 -13.92
C LEU A 131 12.75 21.38 -14.96
N GLU A 132 12.66 20.99 -16.25
CA GLU A 132 13.40 21.64 -17.35
C GLU A 132 13.02 23.12 -17.45
N GLN A 133 11.74 23.47 -17.41
CA GLN A 133 11.24 24.84 -17.40
C GLN A 133 11.81 25.66 -16.21
N GLU A 134 11.82 25.06 -15.03
CA GLU A 134 12.35 25.70 -13.82
C GLU A 134 13.88 25.66 -13.72
N LYS A 135 14.55 25.15 -14.77
CA LYS A 135 16.02 25.02 -14.86
C LYS A 135 16.64 24.21 -13.70
N ILE A 136 15.89 23.22 -13.23
CA ILE A 136 16.36 22.28 -12.20
C ILE A 136 17.03 21.09 -12.91
N GLU A 137 18.34 20.98 -12.73
CA GLU A 137 19.12 19.88 -13.32
C GLU A 137 18.69 18.54 -12.73
N HIS A 138 18.33 17.61 -13.59
CA HIS A 138 17.88 16.27 -13.20
C HIS A 138 18.08 15.26 -14.33
N ALA A 139 17.96 13.97 -14.03
CA ALA A 139 17.90 12.90 -15.03
C ALA A 139 16.61 12.09 -14.82
N LEU A 140 15.87 11.84 -15.90
CA LEU A 140 14.74 10.91 -15.91
C LEU A 140 15.28 9.51 -16.19
N LEU A 141 15.15 8.60 -15.20
CA LEU A 141 15.56 7.20 -15.30
C LEU A 141 14.32 6.34 -15.57
N PRO A 142 14.22 5.67 -16.74
CA PRO A 142 13.08 4.80 -17.00
C PRO A 142 13.09 3.58 -16.05
N ALA A 143 12.05 3.42 -15.26
CA ALA A 143 11.93 2.28 -14.33
C ALA A 143 12.03 0.92 -15.05
N LEU A 144 11.55 0.85 -16.28
CA LEU A 144 11.61 -0.36 -17.12
C LEU A 144 13.04 -0.79 -17.49
N ASP A 145 14.04 0.05 -17.26
CA ASP A 145 15.45 -0.29 -17.53
C ASP A 145 16.08 -1.06 -16.36
N PHE A 146 15.52 -0.95 -15.14
CA PHE A 146 16.11 -1.57 -13.96
C PHE A 146 15.11 -2.30 -13.05
N MET A 147 13.81 -1.97 -13.07
CA MET A 147 12.80 -2.69 -12.27
C MET A 147 12.45 -4.01 -12.94
N GLN A 148 12.70 -5.14 -12.25
CA GLN A 148 12.57 -6.48 -12.79
C GLN A 148 11.89 -7.42 -11.80
N LEU A 149 10.99 -8.29 -12.30
CA LEU A 149 10.42 -9.43 -11.58
C LEU A 149 11.15 -10.73 -11.97
N ASP A 150 11.17 -11.67 -11.05
CA ASP A 150 11.65 -13.04 -11.29
C ASP A 150 10.58 -13.91 -11.99
N ALA A 151 10.85 -15.20 -12.10
CA ALA A 151 9.94 -16.18 -12.72
C ALA A 151 8.66 -16.46 -11.88
N ASN A 152 8.63 -16.03 -10.62
CA ASN A 152 7.48 -16.17 -9.71
C ASN A 152 6.66 -14.87 -9.59
N ASP A 153 6.92 -13.90 -10.46
CA ASP A 153 6.33 -12.55 -10.43
C ASP A 153 6.65 -11.77 -9.13
N GLU A 154 7.80 -12.07 -8.50
CA GLU A 154 8.30 -11.32 -7.34
C GLU A 154 9.48 -10.42 -7.75
N PRO A 155 9.71 -9.26 -7.10
CA PRO A 155 10.83 -8.39 -7.43
C PRO A 155 12.19 -9.07 -7.24
N ASP A 156 13.00 -9.06 -8.29
CA ASP A 156 14.37 -9.58 -8.26
C ASP A 156 15.35 -8.47 -7.79
N LEU A 157 15.55 -8.38 -6.47
CA LEU A 157 16.36 -7.33 -5.88
C LEU A 157 17.83 -7.36 -6.37
N VAL A 158 18.37 -8.54 -6.67
CA VAL A 158 19.75 -8.66 -7.17
C VAL A 158 19.88 -8.02 -8.55
N VAL A 159 18.96 -8.35 -9.46
CA VAL A 159 18.93 -7.78 -10.81
C VAL A 159 18.63 -6.27 -10.76
N ILE A 160 17.71 -5.84 -9.89
CA ILE A 160 17.41 -4.41 -9.68
C ILE A 160 18.67 -3.66 -9.21
N GLU A 161 19.41 -4.20 -8.24
CA GLU A 161 20.65 -3.60 -7.72
C GLU A 161 21.71 -3.46 -8.82
N GLU A 162 21.94 -4.49 -9.61
CA GLU A 162 22.90 -4.46 -10.72
C GLU A 162 22.52 -3.42 -11.78
N LYS A 163 21.27 -3.47 -12.23
CA LYS A 163 20.80 -2.59 -13.31
C LYS A 163 20.74 -1.12 -12.90
N ILE A 164 20.24 -0.81 -11.69
CA ILE A 164 20.16 0.59 -11.25
C ILE A 164 21.53 1.23 -11.09
N LYS A 165 22.55 0.47 -10.66
CA LYS A 165 23.94 0.96 -10.61
C LYS A 165 24.46 1.35 -12.00
N ILE A 166 24.15 0.53 -13.02
CA ILE A 166 24.52 0.82 -14.41
C ILE A 166 23.85 2.11 -14.89
N VAL A 167 22.54 2.25 -14.64
CA VAL A 167 21.77 3.42 -15.07
C VAL A 167 22.26 4.69 -14.36
N LEU A 168 22.51 4.65 -13.05
CA LEU A 168 23.05 5.77 -12.30
C LEU A 168 24.46 6.17 -12.77
N ALA A 169 25.31 5.22 -13.13
CA ALA A 169 26.66 5.47 -13.63
C ALA A 169 26.70 6.21 -14.98
N GLN A 170 25.60 6.22 -15.75
CA GLN A 170 25.47 7.00 -16.98
C GLN A 170 25.30 8.51 -16.69
N HIS A 171 25.02 8.89 -15.45
CA HIS A 171 24.77 10.27 -15.03
C HIS A 171 25.66 10.69 -13.84
N PRO A 172 26.98 10.65 -13.97
CA PRO A 172 27.92 10.76 -12.83
C PRO A 172 27.91 12.12 -12.13
N THR A 173 27.45 13.17 -12.78
CA THR A 173 27.39 14.54 -12.23
C THR A 173 26.03 14.91 -11.67
N GLN A 174 24.99 14.11 -11.97
CA GLN A 174 23.64 14.39 -11.53
C GLN A 174 23.43 14.05 -10.06
N LYS A 175 22.66 14.90 -9.38
CA LYS A 175 22.28 14.69 -7.97
C LYS A 175 20.79 14.46 -7.80
N LEU A 176 19.99 14.78 -8.81
CA LEU A 176 18.54 14.59 -8.78
C LEU A 176 18.11 13.65 -9.90
N PHE A 177 17.39 12.60 -9.52
CA PHE A 177 16.89 11.58 -10.42
C PHE A 177 15.39 11.45 -10.26
N ILE A 178 14.67 11.27 -11.35
CA ILE A 178 13.22 11.03 -11.38
C ILE A 178 12.98 9.67 -12.01
N THR A 179 12.07 8.88 -11.44
CA THR A 179 11.68 7.59 -12.02
C THR A 179 10.19 7.30 -11.79
N GLN A 180 9.67 6.34 -12.52
CA GLN A 180 8.31 5.83 -12.38
C GLN A 180 8.23 4.89 -11.17
N GLY A 181 7.15 5.01 -10.40
CA GLY A 181 6.72 3.96 -9.50
C GLY A 181 5.90 2.89 -10.20
N TYR A 182 5.51 1.82 -9.51
CA TYR A 182 4.55 0.81 -9.91
C TYR A 182 4.97 -0.08 -11.08
N ILE A 183 5.57 0.44 -12.15
CA ILE A 183 5.89 -0.29 -13.38
C ILE A 183 7.23 -1.01 -13.29
N CYS A 184 7.30 -2.17 -13.92
CA CYS A 184 8.49 -3.03 -13.99
C CYS A 184 8.48 -3.88 -15.27
N ARG A 185 9.48 -4.74 -15.45
CA ARG A 185 9.45 -5.81 -16.43
C ARG A 185 9.30 -7.15 -15.73
N ASN A 186 8.59 -8.09 -16.35
CA ASN A 186 8.55 -9.48 -15.93
C ASN A 186 9.79 -10.27 -16.44
N SER A 187 9.87 -11.53 -16.09
CA SER A 187 10.97 -12.42 -16.51
C SER A 187 11.10 -12.60 -18.04
N ARG A 188 10.06 -12.28 -18.82
CA ARG A 188 10.05 -12.29 -20.29
C ARG A 188 10.39 -10.91 -20.89
N ALA A 189 10.80 -9.96 -20.07
CA ALA A 189 11.06 -8.57 -20.45
C ALA A 189 9.84 -7.80 -20.98
N GLU A 190 8.61 -8.30 -20.75
CA GLU A 190 7.38 -7.59 -21.02
C GLU A 190 7.09 -6.55 -19.91
N VAL A 191 6.34 -5.49 -20.23
CA VAL A 191 5.88 -4.55 -19.21
C VAL A 191 4.95 -5.25 -18.23
N ASP A 192 5.22 -5.03 -16.96
CA ASP A 192 4.44 -5.53 -15.84
C ASP A 192 4.32 -4.45 -14.76
N ASN A 193 3.64 -4.77 -13.68
CA ASN A 193 3.47 -3.85 -12.57
C ASN A 193 3.57 -4.57 -11.22
N LEU A 194 4.02 -3.84 -10.22
CA LEU A 194 4.06 -4.30 -8.83
C LEU A 194 2.63 -4.33 -8.29
N LYS A 195 2.19 -5.48 -7.79
CA LYS A 195 0.77 -5.76 -7.48
C LYS A 195 0.21 -4.82 -6.40
N ARG A 196 0.72 -4.85 -5.18
CA ARG A 196 0.20 -4.06 -4.06
C ARG A 196 1.17 -2.97 -3.64
N GLY A 197 0.63 -1.79 -3.31
CA GLY A 197 1.43 -0.65 -2.86
C GLY A 197 2.40 -0.08 -3.91
N GLY A 198 2.31 -0.55 -5.13
CA GLY A 198 3.06 -0.23 -6.35
C GLY A 198 4.22 0.75 -6.21
N SER A 199 3.96 2.05 -6.15
CA SER A 199 5.03 3.06 -6.08
C SER A 199 5.75 3.12 -4.73
N ASP A 200 5.10 2.77 -3.61
CA ASP A 200 5.76 2.67 -2.29
C ASP A 200 6.73 1.49 -2.30
N TYR A 201 6.30 0.38 -2.92
CA TYR A 201 7.15 -0.79 -3.08
C TYR A 201 8.35 -0.50 -3.98
N THR A 202 8.14 0.20 -5.12
CA THR A 202 9.23 0.66 -5.97
C THR A 202 10.27 1.47 -5.18
N ALA A 203 9.83 2.42 -4.36
CA ALA A 203 10.72 3.26 -3.57
C ALA A 203 11.54 2.44 -2.56
N SER A 204 10.91 1.49 -1.88
CA SER A 204 11.58 0.62 -0.92
C SER A 204 12.58 -0.34 -1.58
N LEU A 205 12.23 -0.91 -2.75
CA LEU A 205 13.13 -1.74 -3.55
C LEU A 205 14.36 -0.95 -4.02
N ILE A 206 14.13 0.26 -4.55
CA ILE A 206 15.24 1.15 -4.95
C ILE A 206 16.09 1.52 -3.73
N ALA A 207 15.45 1.87 -2.60
CA ALA A 207 16.18 2.20 -1.37
C ALA A 207 17.10 1.05 -0.94
N ALA A 208 16.60 -0.19 -0.95
CA ALA A 208 17.40 -1.38 -0.66
C ALA A 208 18.55 -1.55 -1.67
N ALA A 209 18.25 -1.48 -2.98
CA ALA A 209 19.21 -1.70 -4.05
C ALA A 209 20.38 -0.69 -4.04
N VAL A 210 20.13 0.58 -3.66
CA VAL A 210 21.17 1.62 -3.59
C VAL A 210 21.71 1.83 -2.18
N LYS A 211 21.27 1.07 -1.19
CA LYS A 211 21.60 1.25 0.24
C LYS A 211 21.40 2.68 0.70
N ALA A 212 20.17 3.17 0.50
CA ALA A 212 19.80 4.55 0.76
C ALA A 212 19.97 4.93 2.24
N SER A 213 20.22 6.20 2.52
CA SER A 213 20.25 6.73 3.89
C SER A 213 18.85 6.78 4.53
N VAL A 214 17.82 6.95 3.71
CA VAL A 214 16.40 6.99 4.12
C VAL A 214 15.49 6.80 2.91
N CYS A 215 14.31 6.19 3.15
CA CYS A 215 13.20 6.12 2.20
C CYS A 215 12.03 6.97 2.72
N GLU A 216 11.72 8.07 2.04
CA GLU A 216 10.65 8.99 2.40
C GLU A 216 9.40 8.74 1.54
N ILE A 217 8.29 8.41 2.19
CA ILE A 217 6.98 8.22 1.56
C ILE A 217 6.13 9.47 1.84
N TRP A 218 6.00 10.31 0.84
CA TRP A 218 5.22 11.53 0.90
C TRP A 218 3.78 11.28 0.44
N THR A 219 2.84 11.62 1.30
CA THR A 219 1.39 11.40 1.12
C THR A 219 0.59 12.65 1.54
N ASP A 220 -0.72 12.55 1.67
CA ASP A 220 -1.62 13.62 2.11
C ASP A 220 -1.99 13.56 3.60
N ILE A 221 -1.30 12.73 4.37
CA ILE A 221 -1.46 12.60 5.82
C ILE A 221 -0.12 12.84 6.52
N ASP A 222 -0.18 13.32 7.75
CA ASP A 222 0.97 13.73 8.57
C ASP A 222 1.64 12.58 9.36
N GLY A 223 1.53 11.35 8.87
CA GLY A 223 2.07 10.15 9.48
C GLY A 223 0.99 9.22 9.99
N MET A 224 1.39 8.21 10.76
CA MET A 224 0.47 7.31 11.46
C MET A 224 -0.02 7.94 12.75
N HIS A 225 -1.30 7.73 13.07
CA HIS A 225 -1.92 8.20 14.30
C HIS A 225 -2.26 7.05 15.24
N ASN A 226 -2.39 7.36 16.51
CA ASN A 226 -2.78 6.39 17.54
C ASN A 226 -4.18 5.80 17.32
N ASN A 227 -5.02 6.44 16.52
CA ASN A 227 -6.37 6.00 16.15
C ASN A 227 -6.80 6.64 14.82
N ASP A 228 -7.92 6.23 14.26
CA ASP A 228 -8.46 6.80 13.03
C ASP A 228 -9.10 8.18 13.28
N PRO A 229 -8.52 9.28 12.76
CA PRO A 229 -9.04 10.63 12.98
C PRO A 229 -10.42 10.87 12.36
N ARG A 230 -10.90 9.96 11.52
CA ARG A 230 -12.26 10.00 10.95
C ARG A 230 -13.31 9.43 11.89
N VAL A 231 -12.88 8.73 12.95
CA VAL A 231 -13.73 7.99 13.88
C VAL A 231 -13.69 8.61 15.28
N VAL A 232 -12.55 9.16 15.68
CA VAL A 232 -12.35 9.76 17.00
C VAL A 232 -11.94 11.23 16.85
N ASP A 233 -12.44 12.08 17.75
CA ASP A 233 -12.24 13.54 17.65
C ASP A 233 -10.80 14.00 17.93
N LYS A 234 -10.05 13.23 18.72
CA LYS A 234 -8.67 13.54 19.09
C LYS A 234 -7.76 12.36 18.81
N THR A 235 -6.76 12.60 18.01
CA THR A 235 -5.68 11.65 17.75
C THR A 235 -4.33 12.32 17.95
N VAL A 236 -3.30 11.49 18.19
CA VAL A 236 -1.91 11.93 18.33
C VAL A 236 -1.09 11.22 17.26
N ALA A 237 -0.27 11.98 16.55
CA ALA A 237 0.68 11.42 15.59
C ALA A 237 1.73 10.57 16.31
N ILE A 238 2.08 9.43 15.71
CA ILE A 238 3.10 8.52 16.23
C ILE A 238 4.43 8.89 15.59
N GLU A 239 5.35 9.41 16.37
CA GLU A 239 6.65 9.86 15.85
C GLU A 239 7.55 8.69 15.41
N GLN A 240 7.46 7.54 16.11
CA GLN A 240 8.31 6.39 15.83
C GLN A 240 7.59 5.04 16.01
N LEU A 241 7.79 4.17 15.02
CA LEU A 241 7.38 2.75 15.02
C LEU A 241 8.58 1.86 14.69
N SER A 242 8.57 0.62 15.18
CA SER A 242 9.37 -0.44 14.59
C SER A 242 8.73 -0.92 13.28
N PHE A 243 9.48 -1.64 12.45
CA PHE A 243 8.93 -2.28 11.25
C PHE A 243 7.81 -3.28 11.60
N ASP A 244 7.96 -4.02 12.70
CA ASP A 244 6.97 -5.00 13.13
C ASP A 244 5.67 -4.31 13.59
N GLU A 245 5.76 -3.23 14.36
CA GLU A 245 4.58 -2.43 14.75
C GLU A 245 3.88 -1.81 13.53
N ALA A 246 4.65 -1.30 12.57
CA ALA A 246 4.09 -0.72 11.34
C ALA A 246 3.41 -1.80 10.47
N ALA A 247 3.96 -3.02 10.41
CA ALA A 247 3.37 -4.15 9.71
C ALA A 247 2.04 -4.58 10.34
N GLU A 248 1.98 -4.68 11.68
CA GLU A 248 0.75 -4.99 12.41
C GLU A 248 -0.34 -3.95 12.15
N LEU A 249 -0.01 -2.65 12.26
CA LEU A 249 -0.96 -1.57 11.99
C LEU A 249 -1.48 -1.58 10.55
N ALA A 250 -0.60 -1.79 9.59
CA ALA A 250 -0.94 -1.81 8.19
C ALA A 250 -1.84 -3.01 7.83
N TYR A 251 -1.59 -4.17 8.41
CA TYR A 251 -2.41 -5.37 8.20
C TYR A 251 -3.83 -5.20 8.75
N PHE A 252 -3.97 -4.61 9.94
CA PHE A 252 -5.25 -4.46 10.64
C PHE A 252 -5.98 -3.16 10.36
N GLY A 253 -5.66 -2.44 9.29
CA GLY A 253 -6.53 -1.38 8.76
C GLY A 253 -5.97 0.01 8.66
N ALA A 254 -4.75 0.28 9.12
CA ALA A 254 -4.06 1.53 8.81
C ALA A 254 -3.62 1.51 7.34
N LYS A 255 -4.53 1.90 6.43
CA LYS A 255 -4.34 1.84 4.96
C LYS A 255 -3.29 2.82 4.40
N ILE A 256 -2.36 3.26 5.23
CA ILE A 256 -1.34 4.25 4.87
C ILE A 256 -0.20 3.60 4.11
N LEU A 257 0.14 2.37 4.50
CA LEU A 257 1.26 1.62 3.93
C LEU A 257 0.90 0.13 3.86
N HIS A 258 1.29 -0.55 2.79
CA HIS A 258 1.14 -2.01 2.76
C HIS A 258 2.37 -2.66 3.40
N PRO A 259 2.22 -3.67 4.29
CA PRO A 259 3.36 -4.26 5.01
C PRO A 259 4.49 -4.74 4.10
N THR A 260 4.16 -5.39 2.97
CA THR A 260 5.15 -5.87 2.01
C THR A 260 5.96 -4.75 1.36
N CYS A 261 5.42 -3.52 1.31
CA CYS A 261 6.11 -2.41 0.65
C CYS A 261 7.34 -1.92 1.41
N ILE A 262 7.39 -2.11 2.73
CA ILE A 262 8.53 -1.68 3.55
C ILE A 262 9.53 -2.81 3.82
N TRP A 263 9.18 -4.05 3.44
CA TRP A 263 10.04 -5.21 3.69
C TRP A 263 11.46 -5.08 3.10
N PRO A 264 11.68 -4.59 1.85
CA PRO A 264 13.04 -4.39 1.33
C PRO A 264 13.87 -3.41 2.18
N ALA A 265 13.26 -2.29 2.61
CA ALA A 265 13.92 -1.32 3.48
C ALA A 265 14.22 -1.92 4.87
N GLN A 266 13.31 -2.76 5.41
CA GLN A 266 13.51 -3.47 6.67
C GLN A 266 14.71 -4.42 6.59
N GLN A 267 14.86 -5.18 5.51
CA GLN A 267 15.98 -6.12 5.33
C GLN A 267 17.34 -5.41 5.36
N GLU A 268 17.42 -4.23 4.75
CA GLU A 268 18.64 -3.43 4.69
C GLU A 268 18.76 -2.42 5.86
N ASN A 269 17.85 -2.46 6.84
CA ASN A 269 17.77 -1.53 7.98
C ASN A 269 17.70 -0.04 7.57
N ILE A 270 17.04 0.26 6.45
CA ILE A 270 16.87 1.62 5.95
C ILE A 270 15.64 2.23 6.62
N PRO A 271 15.75 3.37 7.33
CA PRO A 271 14.61 4.05 7.90
C PRO A 271 13.60 4.46 6.82
N VAL A 272 12.31 4.24 7.09
CA VAL A 272 11.21 4.74 6.25
C VAL A 272 10.53 5.88 6.99
N LYS A 273 10.32 7.03 6.32
CA LYS A 273 9.59 8.16 6.86
C LYS A 273 8.28 8.36 6.13
N LEU A 274 7.20 8.49 6.86
CA LEU A 274 5.89 8.89 6.34
C LEU A 274 5.71 10.39 6.57
N LEU A 275 5.55 11.16 5.50
CA LEU A 275 5.56 12.62 5.52
C LEU A 275 4.38 13.20 4.74
N ASN A 276 3.93 14.38 5.14
CA ASN A 276 2.81 15.08 4.51
C ASN A 276 3.30 16.08 3.46
N THR A 277 2.93 15.87 2.20
CA THR A 277 3.26 16.79 1.10
C THR A 277 2.65 18.18 1.31
N MET A 278 1.45 18.24 1.95
CA MET A 278 0.72 19.50 2.18
C MET A 278 1.19 20.23 3.45
N GLN A 279 1.84 19.50 4.36
CA GLN A 279 2.38 20.03 5.62
C GLN A 279 3.83 19.52 5.81
N PRO A 280 4.80 19.99 5.00
CA PRO A 280 6.15 19.46 5.00
C PRO A 280 6.94 19.71 6.31
N THR A 281 6.41 20.54 7.19
CA THR A 281 6.97 20.83 8.52
C THR A 281 6.42 19.91 9.62
N ALA A 282 5.40 19.11 9.30
CA ALA A 282 4.91 18.08 10.22
C ALA A 282 6.00 17.03 10.48
N VAL A 283 6.10 16.54 11.70
CA VAL A 283 7.15 15.60 12.12
C VAL A 283 7.05 14.27 11.35
N GLY A 284 5.81 13.84 11.02
CA GLY A 284 5.56 12.56 10.38
C GLY A 284 5.81 11.36 11.29
N THR A 285 5.94 10.18 10.69
CA THR A 285 6.27 8.93 11.40
C THR A 285 7.56 8.34 10.85
N VAL A 286 8.51 8.01 11.72
CA VAL A 286 9.73 7.29 11.36
C VAL A 286 9.55 5.82 11.69
N ILE A 287 9.70 4.95 10.69
CA ILE A 287 9.70 3.49 10.84
C ILE A 287 11.14 3.00 10.71
N LYS A 288 11.64 2.33 11.73
CA LYS A 288 13.02 1.82 11.76
C LYS A 288 13.11 0.54 12.61
N LYS A 289 14.28 -0.10 12.64
CA LYS A 289 14.47 -1.36 13.36
C LYS A 289 14.27 -1.23 14.87
N GLU A 290 14.78 -0.14 15.45
CA GLU A 290 14.67 0.09 16.88
C GLU A 290 13.24 0.51 17.21
N ALA A 291 12.59 -0.28 18.06
CA ALA A 291 11.33 0.12 18.68
C ALA A 291 11.55 1.36 19.57
N GLY A 292 10.57 2.23 19.59
CA GLY A 292 10.56 3.35 20.56
C GLY A 292 10.20 2.89 21.96
N SER A 293 9.49 3.74 22.71
CA SER A 293 9.03 3.41 24.08
C SER A 293 8.17 2.14 24.12
N VAL A 294 8.30 1.39 25.22
CA VAL A 294 7.44 0.24 25.53
C VAL A 294 6.01 0.72 25.83
N GLY A 295 5.02 -0.02 25.37
CA GLY A 295 3.61 0.25 25.63
C GLY A 295 2.74 0.38 24.38
N VAL A 296 1.47 0.72 24.57
CA VAL A 296 0.48 0.87 23.50
C VAL A 296 0.78 2.13 22.69
N LYS A 297 0.78 2.01 21.37
CA LYS A 297 1.01 3.13 20.44
C LYS A 297 -0.20 3.46 19.59
N ALA A 298 -0.93 2.45 19.14
CA ALA A 298 -2.06 2.67 18.23
C ALA A 298 -3.14 1.61 18.37
N VAL A 299 -4.31 1.95 17.82
CA VAL A 299 -5.40 1.03 17.54
C VAL A 299 -5.80 1.13 16.08
N ALA A 300 -6.01 0.01 15.44
CA ALA A 300 -6.51 -0.10 14.07
C ALA A 300 -7.74 -1.00 14.02
N ALA A 301 -8.56 -0.84 12.98
CA ALA A 301 -9.76 -1.66 12.79
C ALA A 301 -9.90 -2.12 11.33
N LYS A 302 -10.13 -3.44 11.15
CA LYS A 302 -10.36 -4.09 9.86
C LYS A 302 -11.80 -4.56 9.79
N ASP A 303 -12.55 -3.99 8.86
CA ASP A 303 -13.98 -4.31 8.64
C ASP A 303 -14.17 -5.47 7.66
N ASN A 304 -15.44 -5.84 7.46
CA ASN A 304 -15.87 -6.89 6.55
C ASN A 304 -15.31 -8.28 6.90
N ILE A 305 -15.16 -8.55 8.17
CA ILE A 305 -14.67 -9.83 8.67
C ILE A 305 -15.82 -10.82 8.81
N ILE A 306 -15.54 -12.05 8.43
CA ILE A 306 -16.42 -13.21 8.59
C ILE A 306 -15.76 -14.16 9.58
N ALA A 307 -16.45 -14.48 10.65
CA ALA A 307 -16.02 -15.49 11.60
C ALA A 307 -16.65 -16.84 11.27
N ILE A 308 -15.83 -17.88 11.21
CA ILE A 308 -16.25 -19.26 10.94
C ILE A 308 -15.90 -20.09 12.18
N LYS A 309 -16.95 -20.55 12.90
CA LYS A 309 -16.79 -21.40 14.07
C LYS A 309 -16.98 -22.87 13.66
N ILE A 310 -15.95 -23.67 13.84
CA ILE A 310 -15.85 -25.07 13.41
C ILE A 310 -15.87 -25.93 14.66
N LYS A 311 -16.99 -26.62 14.94
CA LYS A 311 -17.19 -27.42 16.13
C LYS A 311 -17.20 -28.90 15.79
N SER A 312 -16.39 -29.72 16.46
CA SER A 312 -16.38 -31.17 16.25
C SER A 312 -15.96 -31.92 17.50
N SER A 313 -16.81 -32.82 17.95
CA SER A 313 -16.43 -33.76 19.02
C SER A 313 -15.31 -34.73 18.62
N ARG A 314 -15.07 -34.89 17.28
CA ARG A 314 -13.97 -35.69 16.74
C ARG A 314 -12.62 -35.03 16.89
N MET A 315 -12.57 -33.77 17.30
CA MET A 315 -11.34 -33.02 17.54
C MET A 315 -10.64 -33.48 18.82
N LEU A 316 -11.42 -33.90 19.80
CA LEU A 316 -10.91 -34.37 21.07
C LEU A 316 -10.03 -35.62 20.86
N LEU A 317 -8.74 -35.52 21.29
CA LEU A 317 -7.74 -36.57 21.14
C LEU A 317 -7.40 -36.97 19.68
N ALA A 318 -7.83 -36.20 18.67
CA ALA A 318 -7.57 -36.50 17.26
C ALA A 318 -6.33 -35.76 16.75
N TYR A 319 -5.39 -36.52 16.20
CA TYR A 319 -4.23 -35.95 15.52
C TYR A 319 -4.61 -35.46 14.10
N GLY A 320 -4.07 -34.30 13.70
CA GLY A 320 -4.20 -33.81 12.33
C GLY A 320 -5.53 -33.15 11.98
N PHE A 321 -6.43 -32.89 12.94
CA PHE A 321 -7.69 -32.21 12.67
C PHE A 321 -7.48 -30.77 12.16
N LEU A 322 -6.60 -30.00 12.81
CA LEU A 322 -6.24 -28.65 12.38
C LEU A 322 -5.66 -28.63 10.97
N ARG A 323 -4.80 -29.61 10.62
CA ARG A 323 -4.26 -29.71 9.25
C ARG A 323 -5.38 -29.80 8.22
N LYS A 324 -6.41 -30.63 8.45
CA LYS A 324 -7.54 -30.77 7.53
C LYS A 324 -8.33 -29.48 7.35
N ILE A 325 -8.47 -28.68 8.40
CA ILE A 325 -9.11 -27.37 8.33
C ILE A 325 -8.26 -26.45 7.43
N PHE A 326 -6.97 -26.31 7.71
CA PHE A 326 -6.10 -25.42 6.95
C PHE A 326 -5.93 -25.85 5.49
N GLU A 327 -5.92 -27.15 5.18
CA GLU A 327 -5.90 -27.68 3.80
C GLU A 327 -7.10 -27.19 2.97
N VAL A 328 -8.27 -27.00 3.60
CA VAL A 328 -9.45 -26.45 2.94
C VAL A 328 -9.23 -24.98 2.58
N PHE A 329 -8.73 -24.15 3.51
CA PHE A 329 -8.46 -22.75 3.26
C PHE A 329 -7.33 -22.55 2.24
N GLU A 330 -6.28 -23.39 2.28
CA GLU A 330 -5.19 -23.42 1.30
C GLU A 330 -5.72 -23.74 -0.10
N LYS A 331 -6.53 -24.79 -0.25
CA LYS A 331 -7.15 -25.18 -1.52
C LYS A 331 -7.90 -24.05 -2.19
N TYR A 332 -8.62 -23.26 -1.41
CA TYR A 332 -9.38 -22.11 -1.90
C TYR A 332 -8.61 -20.79 -1.83
N LYS A 333 -7.29 -20.84 -1.55
CA LYS A 333 -6.40 -19.66 -1.47
C LYS A 333 -6.98 -18.53 -0.63
N THR A 334 -7.64 -18.88 0.51
CA THR A 334 -8.30 -17.95 1.41
C THR A 334 -7.43 -17.73 2.65
N PRO A 335 -6.87 -16.54 2.85
CA PRO A 335 -6.06 -16.22 4.03
C PRO A 335 -6.94 -16.20 5.30
N ILE A 336 -6.33 -16.59 6.41
CA ILE A 336 -6.94 -16.51 7.74
C ILE A 336 -6.29 -15.37 8.50
N ASP A 337 -7.10 -14.46 9.09
CA ASP A 337 -6.60 -13.32 9.87
C ASP A 337 -6.37 -13.67 11.34
N MET A 338 -7.39 -14.23 11.99
CA MET A 338 -7.32 -14.64 13.39
C MET A 338 -7.71 -16.10 13.54
N ILE A 339 -7.12 -16.76 14.53
CA ILE A 339 -7.50 -18.12 14.92
C ILE A 339 -7.54 -18.23 16.45
N THR A 340 -8.57 -18.87 16.96
CA THR A 340 -8.63 -19.35 18.35
C THR A 340 -9.07 -20.79 18.37
N THR A 341 -8.54 -21.56 19.30
CA THR A 341 -8.82 -23.00 19.42
C THR A 341 -9.21 -23.36 20.84
N SER A 342 -10.09 -24.34 20.95
CA SER A 342 -10.36 -25.07 22.18
C SER A 342 -10.25 -26.59 21.92
N GLU A 343 -10.54 -27.43 22.90
CA GLU A 343 -10.47 -28.88 22.72
C GLU A 343 -11.49 -29.43 21.71
N VAL A 344 -12.60 -28.72 21.46
CA VAL A 344 -13.71 -29.18 20.61
C VAL A 344 -14.11 -28.19 19.52
N ALA A 345 -13.42 -27.07 19.41
CA ALA A 345 -13.76 -26.02 18.43
C ALA A 345 -12.54 -25.25 17.93
N VAL A 346 -12.61 -24.82 16.68
CA VAL A 346 -11.68 -23.87 16.05
C VAL A 346 -12.53 -22.72 15.52
N SER A 347 -12.17 -21.51 15.86
CA SER A 347 -12.75 -20.30 15.26
C SER A 347 -11.70 -19.59 14.44
N VAL A 348 -12.01 -19.30 13.18
CA VAL A 348 -11.13 -18.56 12.25
C VAL A 348 -11.87 -17.36 11.70
N THR A 349 -11.12 -16.34 11.27
CA THR A 349 -11.66 -15.19 10.57
C THR A 349 -11.05 -15.05 9.18
N ILE A 350 -11.86 -14.60 8.23
CA ILE A 350 -11.48 -14.29 6.86
C ILE A 350 -12.03 -12.91 6.46
N ASP A 351 -11.42 -12.27 5.47
CA ASP A 351 -11.83 -10.95 4.96
C ASP A 351 -12.44 -11.01 3.55
N SER A 352 -12.67 -12.23 3.01
CA SER A 352 -13.27 -12.43 1.69
C SER A 352 -14.30 -13.55 1.73
N ASP A 353 -15.43 -13.33 1.08
CA ASP A 353 -16.51 -14.30 0.91
C ASP A 353 -16.46 -15.06 -0.43
N THR A 354 -15.45 -14.79 -1.27
CA THR A 354 -15.35 -15.30 -2.64
C THR A 354 -15.52 -16.81 -2.74
N HIS A 355 -14.98 -17.58 -1.79
CA HIS A 355 -15.05 -19.04 -1.73
C HIS A 355 -15.71 -19.55 -0.45
N LEU A 356 -16.47 -18.69 0.23
CA LEU A 356 -17.07 -19.04 1.53
C LEU A 356 -17.97 -20.27 1.46
N ASN A 357 -18.82 -20.37 0.43
CA ASN A 357 -19.76 -21.48 0.29
C ASN A 357 -19.05 -22.81 0.05
N GLU A 358 -18.01 -22.83 -0.75
CA GLU A 358 -17.20 -24.02 -1.04
C GLU A 358 -16.45 -24.46 0.22
N ILE A 359 -15.86 -23.53 0.96
CA ILE A 359 -15.16 -23.77 2.23
C ILE A 359 -16.15 -24.39 3.25
N ILE A 360 -17.32 -23.79 3.42
CA ILE A 360 -18.36 -24.31 4.33
C ILE A 360 -18.81 -25.71 3.93
N SER A 361 -19.03 -25.94 2.63
CA SER A 361 -19.45 -27.25 2.12
C SER A 361 -18.44 -28.36 2.44
N GLU A 362 -17.15 -28.06 2.27
CA GLU A 362 -16.09 -29.03 2.59
C GLU A 362 -15.94 -29.26 4.10
N LEU A 363 -15.95 -28.20 4.89
CA LEU A 363 -15.82 -28.28 6.34
C LEU A 363 -17.01 -29.00 6.99
N ASN A 364 -18.21 -28.90 6.44
CA ASN A 364 -19.40 -29.60 6.94
C ASN A 364 -19.26 -31.14 6.89
N ASN A 365 -18.35 -31.69 6.09
CA ASN A 365 -18.06 -33.12 6.06
C ASN A 365 -17.33 -33.61 7.31
N ILE A 366 -16.69 -32.71 8.06
CA ILE A 366 -15.82 -33.06 9.20
C ILE A 366 -16.25 -32.39 10.51
N ALA A 367 -17.07 -31.35 10.46
CA ALA A 367 -17.45 -30.53 11.62
C ALA A 367 -18.83 -29.89 11.42
N SER A 368 -19.39 -29.34 12.49
CA SER A 368 -20.54 -28.43 12.46
C SER A 368 -20.02 -26.99 12.29
N ILE A 369 -20.56 -26.26 11.33
CA ILE A 369 -20.09 -24.91 10.97
C ILE A 369 -21.15 -23.88 11.34
N GLU A 370 -20.72 -22.82 12.00
CA GLU A 370 -21.48 -21.60 12.29
C GLU A 370 -20.75 -20.41 11.71
N VAL A 371 -21.44 -19.55 10.96
CA VAL A 371 -20.84 -18.37 10.28
C VAL A 371 -21.45 -17.10 10.83
N GLU A 372 -20.62 -16.17 11.24
CA GLU A 372 -21.00 -14.83 11.68
C GLU A 372 -20.42 -13.79 10.72
N HIS A 373 -21.29 -13.07 10.03
CA HIS A 373 -20.93 -11.95 9.16
C HIS A 373 -20.87 -10.63 9.93
N ASN A 374 -20.43 -9.58 9.25
CA ASN A 374 -20.40 -8.20 9.78
C ASN A 374 -19.61 -8.10 11.09
N GLN A 375 -18.45 -8.71 11.11
CA GLN A 375 -17.51 -8.59 12.22
C GLN A 375 -16.40 -7.57 11.88
N THR A 376 -15.76 -7.03 12.90
CA THR A 376 -14.61 -6.13 12.81
C THR A 376 -13.51 -6.64 13.73
N ILE A 377 -12.28 -6.76 13.20
CA ILE A 377 -11.10 -6.96 14.03
C ILE A 377 -10.62 -5.60 14.50
N VAL A 378 -10.46 -5.43 15.81
CA VAL A 378 -9.84 -4.25 16.44
C VAL A 378 -8.51 -4.70 17.03
N SER A 379 -7.42 -4.14 16.50
CA SER A 379 -6.06 -4.49 16.91
C SER A 379 -5.42 -3.34 17.66
N ILE A 380 -4.95 -3.63 18.85
CA ILE A 380 -4.14 -2.75 19.70
C ILE A 380 -2.69 -3.08 19.44
N VAL A 381 -1.92 -2.09 18.98
CA VAL A 381 -0.54 -2.28 18.55
C VAL A 381 0.40 -1.41 19.39
N GLY A 382 1.56 -1.97 19.68
CA GLY A 382 2.61 -1.24 20.39
C GLY A 382 3.84 -2.11 20.67
N ASN A 383 4.84 -1.52 21.30
CA ASN A 383 6.07 -2.20 21.60
C ASN A 383 5.94 -3.05 22.87
N GLU A 384 6.22 -4.36 22.75
CA GLU A 384 6.22 -5.32 23.88
C GLU A 384 4.92 -5.28 24.72
N ILE A 385 3.79 -4.96 24.10
CA ILE A 385 2.52 -4.77 24.82
C ILE A 385 2.02 -6.05 25.49
N ALA A 386 2.38 -7.20 24.94
CA ALA A 386 2.06 -8.50 25.55
C ALA A 386 2.81 -8.74 26.87
N LYS A 387 3.90 -8.01 27.11
CA LYS A 387 4.71 -8.07 28.34
C LYS A 387 4.46 -6.86 29.26
N THR A 388 3.62 -5.90 28.84
CA THR A 388 3.37 -4.69 29.61
C THR A 388 2.27 -4.96 30.65
N ASP A 389 2.56 -4.70 31.91
CA ASP A 389 1.63 -4.88 33.01
C ASP A 389 0.35 -4.06 32.82
N ALA A 390 -0.77 -4.66 33.21
CA ALA A 390 -2.09 -4.05 33.23
C ALA A 390 -2.67 -3.59 31.87
N VAL A 391 -2.03 -3.81 30.72
CA VAL A 391 -2.60 -3.43 29.41
C VAL A 391 -3.93 -4.17 29.16
N LEU A 392 -3.97 -5.47 29.36
CA LEU A 392 -5.22 -6.25 29.22
C LEU A 392 -6.29 -5.77 30.20
N THR A 393 -5.94 -5.50 31.44
CA THR A 393 -6.90 -5.01 32.44
C THR A 393 -7.50 -3.69 32.02
N LYS A 394 -6.67 -2.71 31.62
CA LYS A 394 -7.14 -1.40 31.13
C LYS A 394 -7.99 -1.53 29.87
N LEU A 395 -7.58 -2.38 28.93
CA LEU A 395 -8.31 -2.63 27.69
C LEU A 395 -9.71 -3.16 27.98
N PHE A 396 -9.83 -4.25 28.75
CA PHE A 396 -11.14 -4.82 29.07
C PHE A 396 -11.99 -3.96 29.98
N GLN A 397 -11.39 -3.17 30.87
CA GLN A 397 -12.12 -2.15 31.63
C GLN A 397 -12.70 -1.07 30.72
N ALA A 398 -11.92 -0.61 29.72
CA ALA A 398 -12.39 0.41 28.77
C ALA A 398 -13.57 -0.05 27.92
N ILE A 399 -13.56 -1.32 27.50
CA ILE A 399 -14.55 -1.91 26.57
C ILE A 399 -15.56 -2.85 27.27
N ASN A 400 -15.79 -2.70 28.57
CA ASN A 400 -16.61 -3.63 29.37
C ASN A 400 -18.07 -3.77 28.87
N GLU A 401 -18.56 -2.83 28.08
CA GLU A 401 -19.91 -2.85 27.47
C GLU A 401 -19.92 -3.45 26.05
N ILE A 402 -18.77 -3.81 25.52
CA ILE A 402 -18.65 -4.28 24.13
C ILE A 402 -18.64 -5.82 24.11
N PRO A 403 -19.52 -6.47 23.33
CA PRO A 403 -19.46 -7.91 23.16
C PRO A 403 -18.21 -8.28 22.35
N VAL A 404 -17.29 -9.02 22.97
CA VAL A 404 -16.07 -9.52 22.32
C VAL A 404 -16.26 -11.00 21.98
N THR A 405 -16.17 -11.35 20.70
CA THR A 405 -16.38 -12.72 20.20
C THR A 405 -15.11 -13.56 20.26
N MET A 406 -13.95 -12.96 19.90
CA MET A 406 -12.65 -13.62 19.92
C MET A 406 -11.58 -12.66 20.45
N VAL A 407 -10.55 -13.23 21.06
CA VAL A 407 -9.35 -12.50 21.51
C VAL A 407 -8.13 -13.26 21.02
N SER A 408 -7.23 -12.59 20.32
CA SER A 408 -5.89 -13.11 19.99
C SER A 408 -4.86 -12.34 20.81
N TYR A 409 -4.14 -13.05 21.64
CA TYR A 409 -3.12 -12.52 22.54
C TYR A 409 -1.97 -13.52 22.69
N GLY A 410 -0.75 -13.03 22.66
CA GLY A 410 0.46 -13.85 22.85
C GLY A 410 1.06 -14.44 21.58
N GLY A 411 0.40 -14.29 20.42
CA GLY A 411 0.96 -14.69 19.12
C GLY A 411 2.00 -13.71 18.58
N SER A 412 1.88 -12.43 18.95
CA SER A 412 2.84 -11.37 18.67
C SER A 412 3.12 -10.57 19.95
N PRO A 413 4.36 -10.14 20.23
CA PRO A 413 4.64 -9.24 21.34
C PRO A 413 4.10 -7.82 21.10
N HIS A 414 3.71 -7.49 19.88
CA HIS A 414 3.32 -6.15 19.43
C HIS A 414 1.84 -5.96 19.22
N ASN A 415 1.01 -7.03 19.36
CA ASN A 415 -0.41 -6.97 18.99
C ASN A 415 -1.31 -7.68 20.01
N ILE A 416 -2.49 -7.09 20.26
CA ILE A 416 -3.66 -7.69 20.89
C ILE A 416 -4.83 -7.44 19.96
N SER A 417 -5.46 -8.50 19.41
CA SER A 417 -6.58 -8.37 18.50
C SER A 417 -7.88 -8.89 19.13
N LEU A 418 -8.94 -8.13 18.93
CA LEU A 418 -10.30 -8.42 19.38
C LEU A 418 -11.21 -8.54 18.16
N LEU A 419 -12.09 -9.52 18.16
CA LEU A 419 -13.18 -9.61 17.19
C LEU A 419 -14.49 -9.14 17.85
N ILE A 420 -15.14 -8.16 17.22
CA ILE A 420 -16.39 -7.56 17.70
C ILE A 420 -17.40 -7.45 16.56
N PRO A 421 -18.73 -7.40 16.84
CA PRO A 421 -19.71 -7.05 15.82
C PRO A 421 -19.44 -5.61 15.29
N SER A 422 -19.50 -5.43 13.96
CA SER A 422 -19.16 -4.16 13.30
C SER A 422 -20.00 -2.97 13.78
N ALA A 423 -21.23 -3.22 14.27
CA ALA A 423 -22.08 -2.18 14.86
C ALA A 423 -21.44 -1.47 16.07
N HIS A 424 -20.50 -2.13 16.75
CA HIS A 424 -19.82 -1.59 17.92
C HIS A 424 -18.47 -0.92 17.60
N LYS A 425 -18.00 -0.95 16.35
CA LYS A 425 -16.68 -0.44 15.96
C LYS A 425 -16.38 0.96 16.47
N VAL A 426 -17.24 1.94 16.10
CA VAL A 426 -17.02 3.36 16.44
C VAL A 426 -16.93 3.53 17.96
N LYS A 427 -17.89 2.96 18.69
CA LYS A 427 -17.90 3.02 20.16
C LYS A 427 -16.65 2.38 20.76
N THR A 428 -16.21 1.24 20.24
CA THR A 428 -15.00 0.53 20.70
C THR A 428 -13.76 1.39 20.52
N LEU A 429 -13.56 2.00 19.34
CA LEU A 429 -12.42 2.86 19.06
C LEU A 429 -12.40 4.10 19.98
N GLN A 430 -13.56 4.70 20.24
CA GLN A 430 -13.71 5.83 21.18
C GLN A 430 -13.39 5.43 22.63
N LEU A 431 -13.91 4.29 23.07
CA LEU A 431 -13.64 3.79 24.43
C LEU A 431 -12.16 3.44 24.63
N ILE A 432 -11.52 2.82 23.64
CA ILE A 432 -10.09 2.51 23.67
C ILE A 432 -9.28 3.82 23.67
N ASN A 433 -9.68 4.82 22.85
CA ASN A 433 -9.01 6.10 22.80
C ASN A 433 -8.98 6.77 24.20
N LYS A 434 -10.12 6.78 24.87
CA LYS A 434 -10.24 7.29 26.24
C LYS A 434 -9.49 6.44 27.27
N GLY A 435 -9.61 5.11 27.19
CA GLY A 435 -9.10 4.21 28.24
C GLY A 435 -7.60 3.91 28.18
N LEU A 436 -7.01 3.88 26.98
CA LEU A 436 -5.60 3.57 26.79
C LEU A 436 -4.75 4.81 26.50
N PHE A 437 -5.29 5.83 25.84
CA PHE A 437 -4.53 7.03 25.46
C PHE A 437 -4.89 8.26 26.27
N ASN A 438 -5.95 8.23 27.10
CA ASN A 438 -6.47 9.36 27.89
C ASN A 438 -6.87 10.57 27.01
N LEU A 439 -7.44 10.33 25.83
CA LEU A 439 -7.83 11.32 24.83
C LEU A 439 -9.34 11.43 24.67
#